data_637c8aeb45809e83428757d2b069e21f
#
_entry.id   637c8aeb45809e83428757d2b069e21f
#
_cell.length_a   1.000
_cell.length_b   1.000
_cell.length_c   1.000
_cell.angle_alpha   90.00
_cell.angle_beta   90.00
_cell.angle_gamma   90.00
#
_symmetry.space_group_name_H-M   'P 1'
#
loop_
_entity.id
_entity.type
_entity.pdbx_description
1 polymer ?
#
loop_
_entity_poly.entity_id
_entity_poly.type
_entity_poly.pdbx_seq_one_letter_code
_entity_poly.pdbx_strand_id
1 'polypeptide(L)'
;LRHPLKILAIWEGGLASHGGALGLVAALAWALPRHARGLPLLSLLDATTFAAAFGGALVRFANFLNSEIVGNPTSGAWGVVFDRVDLLPRHPVQLYESAAYLVVLMALQFVARRHDGLRRQGLLTGLFLTLIFGARAVIECWKTPQASYEAGQWLSVGQWLSVPFVLMGAALIVSTFSGSARSGLSLIHIS
;
A
#
# COMPACT_ATOMS: atom_id res chain seq x y z
N LEU A 1 25.62 10.43 10.32
CA LEU A 1 24.78 9.97 11.45
C LEU A 1 25.43 10.45 12.75
N ARG A 2 25.02 11.68 13.23
CA ARG A 2 25.60 12.25 14.47
C ARG A 2 25.08 11.58 15.76
N HIS A 3 23.99 10.85 15.71
CA HIS A 3 23.36 10.17 16.85
C HIS A 3 22.74 8.82 16.42
N PRO A 4 23.50 7.72 16.38
CA PRO A 4 23.00 6.43 15.91
C PRO A 4 21.91 5.84 16.82
N LEU A 5 21.89 6.18 18.11
CA LEU A 5 20.88 5.72 19.07
C LEU A 5 19.47 6.32 18.83
N LYS A 6 19.35 7.42 18.07
CA LYS A 6 18.05 7.96 17.68
C LYS A 6 17.23 7.05 16.78
N ILE A 7 17.85 6.04 16.15
CA ILE A 7 17.14 5.01 15.39
C ILE A 7 16.20 4.18 16.28
N LEU A 8 16.50 4.09 17.58
CA LEU A 8 15.69 3.36 18.56
C LEU A 8 14.62 4.23 19.24
N ALA A 9 14.63 5.53 19.01
CA ALA A 9 13.72 6.48 19.64
C ALA A 9 12.37 6.53 18.90
N ILE A 10 11.62 5.41 18.93
CA ILE A 10 10.31 5.27 18.29
C ILE A 10 9.26 6.26 18.80
N TRP A 11 9.48 6.85 19.97
CA TRP A 11 8.61 7.85 20.61
C TRP A 11 8.85 9.28 20.11
N GLU A 12 9.95 9.56 19.38
CA GLU A 12 10.21 10.90 18.80
C GLU A 12 9.44 11.13 17.48
N GLY A 13 8.70 10.14 16.99
CA GLY A 13 8.00 10.19 15.71
C GLY A 13 8.94 9.93 14.52
N GLY A 14 8.39 9.94 13.31
CA GLY A 14 9.21 9.74 12.08
C GLY A 14 9.57 8.28 11.81
N LEU A 15 8.66 7.35 12.12
CA LEU A 15 8.75 5.98 11.62
C LEU A 15 8.87 6.03 10.10
N ALA A 16 10.10 5.99 9.61
CA ALA A 16 10.36 5.91 8.19
C ALA A 16 9.68 4.64 7.67
N SER A 17 8.77 4.79 6.71
CA SER A 17 8.07 3.69 6.03
C SER A 17 9.05 2.61 5.54
N HIS A 18 10.27 3.00 5.24
CA HIS A 18 11.38 2.12 4.87
C HIS A 18 11.83 1.21 6.03
N GLY A 19 11.87 1.72 7.28
CA GLY A 19 12.19 0.90 8.45
C GLY A 19 11.12 -0.14 8.72
N GLY A 20 9.84 0.22 8.57
CA GLY A 20 8.71 -0.72 8.67
C GLY A 20 8.76 -1.80 7.59
N ALA A 21 9.06 -1.42 6.34
CA ALA A 21 9.21 -2.37 5.23
C ALA A 21 10.39 -3.33 5.45
N LEU A 22 11.55 -2.82 5.85
CA LEU A 22 12.71 -3.65 6.18
C LEU A 22 12.45 -4.58 7.37
N GLY A 23 11.76 -4.08 8.41
CA GLY A 23 11.34 -4.87 9.56
C GLY A 23 10.39 -6.01 9.17
N LEU A 24 9.42 -5.74 8.29
CA LEU A 24 8.51 -6.76 7.76
C LEU A 24 9.28 -7.82 6.96
N VAL A 25 10.16 -7.41 6.04
CA VAL A 25 10.98 -8.33 5.25
C VAL A 25 11.86 -9.18 6.15
N ALA A 26 12.52 -8.59 7.15
CA ALA A 26 13.34 -9.31 8.11
C ALA A 26 12.50 -10.30 8.94
N ALA A 27 11.33 -9.91 9.41
CA ALA A 27 10.42 -10.77 10.16
C ALA A 27 9.93 -11.95 9.30
N LEU A 28 9.56 -11.71 8.05
CA LEU A 28 9.18 -12.75 7.11
C LEU A 28 10.34 -13.69 6.81
N ALA A 29 11.54 -13.18 6.54
CA ALA A 29 12.74 -13.98 6.29
C ALA A 29 13.11 -14.86 7.51
N TRP A 30 12.88 -14.36 8.71
CA TRP A 30 13.10 -15.11 9.95
C TRP A 30 12.02 -16.17 10.22
N ALA A 31 10.75 -15.81 10.01
CA ALA A 31 9.60 -16.65 10.34
C ALA A 31 9.37 -17.78 9.32
N LEU A 32 9.56 -17.50 8.02
CA LEU A 32 9.33 -18.45 6.92
C LEU A 32 10.01 -19.79 7.12
N PRO A 33 11.35 -19.87 7.32
CA PRO A 33 12.02 -21.16 7.45
C PRO A 33 11.64 -21.90 8.74
N ARG A 34 11.13 -21.23 9.75
CA ARG A 34 10.84 -21.77 11.07
C ARG A 34 9.41 -22.25 11.22
N HIS A 35 8.43 -21.47 10.75
CA HIS A 35 7.01 -21.67 11.05
C HIS A 35 6.16 -21.94 9.80
N ALA A 36 6.66 -21.65 8.61
CA ALA A 36 5.93 -21.76 7.36
C ALA A 36 6.61 -22.70 6.37
N ARG A 37 7.28 -23.76 6.86
CA ARG A 37 7.95 -24.75 6.00
C ARG A 37 6.94 -25.37 5.03
N GLY A 38 7.22 -25.22 3.72
CA GLY A 38 6.36 -25.75 2.64
C GLY A 38 5.26 -24.78 2.17
N LEU A 39 5.08 -23.62 2.80
CA LEU A 39 4.17 -22.60 2.26
C LEU A 39 4.89 -21.75 1.20
N PRO A 40 4.31 -21.55 0.02
CA PRO A 40 4.85 -20.65 -0.97
C PRO A 40 4.86 -19.21 -0.44
N LEU A 41 5.94 -18.46 -0.73
CA LEU A 41 6.07 -17.05 -0.32
C LEU A 41 4.87 -16.20 -0.75
N LEU A 42 4.37 -16.39 -1.96
CA LEU A 42 3.22 -15.66 -2.48
C LEU A 42 1.95 -15.89 -1.67
N SER A 43 1.70 -17.10 -1.19
CA SER A 43 0.55 -17.38 -0.31
C SER A 43 0.65 -16.66 1.03
N LEU A 44 1.86 -16.54 1.57
CA LEU A 44 2.08 -15.79 2.81
C LEU A 44 1.91 -14.29 2.57
N LEU A 45 2.45 -13.77 1.48
CA LEU A 45 2.24 -12.37 1.09
C LEU A 45 0.74 -12.07 0.89
N ASP A 46 -0.01 -12.97 0.24
CA ASP A 46 -1.45 -12.83 0.08
C ASP A 46 -2.17 -12.72 1.44
N ALA A 47 -1.80 -13.53 2.41
CA ALA A 47 -2.38 -13.46 3.75
C ALA A 47 -2.06 -12.15 4.48
N THR A 48 -0.88 -11.56 4.24
CA THR A 48 -0.48 -10.28 4.88
C THR A 48 -1.18 -9.06 4.29
N THR A 49 -1.76 -9.14 3.09
CA THR A 49 -2.40 -8.00 2.42
C THR A 49 -3.56 -7.40 3.21
N PHE A 50 -4.33 -8.23 3.93
CA PHE A 50 -5.46 -7.76 4.75
C PHE A 50 -4.97 -6.89 5.91
N ALA A 51 -3.95 -7.38 6.62
CA ALA A 51 -3.34 -6.63 7.73
C ALA A 51 -2.66 -5.35 7.22
N ALA A 52 -2.00 -5.40 6.06
CA ALA A 52 -1.34 -4.27 5.44
C ALA A 52 -2.35 -3.19 4.99
N ALA A 53 -3.48 -3.58 4.37
CA ALA A 53 -4.52 -2.65 3.97
C ALA A 53 -5.19 -1.98 5.18
N PHE A 54 -5.55 -2.76 6.20
CA PHE A 54 -6.16 -2.24 7.42
C PHE A 54 -5.19 -1.35 8.20
N GLY A 55 -3.98 -1.82 8.44
CA GLY A 55 -2.94 -1.04 9.13
C GLY A 55 -2.59 0.25 8.38
N GLY A 56 -2.51 0.20 7.05
CA GLY A 56 -2.34 1.37 6.21
C GLY A 56 -3.47 2.39 6.39
N ALA A 57 -4.73 1.95 6.43
CA ALA A 57 -5.88 2.82 6.68
C ALA A 57 -5.79 3.50 8.05
N LEU A 58 -5.42 2.75 9.10
CA LEU A 58 -5.24 3.30 10.46
C LEU A 58 -4.10 4.32 10.51
N VAL A 59 -2.98 4.05 9.86
CA VAL A 59 -1.85 4.99 9.76
C VAL A 59 -2.29 6.30 9.10
N ARG A 60 -3.07 6.23 8.01
CA ARG A 60 -3.59 7.43 7.35
C ARG A 60 -4.57 8.20 8.23
N PHE A 61 -5.43 7.50 8.94
CA PHE A 61 -6.31 8.13 9.92
C PHE A 61 -5.53 8.80 11.07
N ALA A 62 -4.47 8.16 11.57
CA ALA A 62 -3.58 8.76 12.56
C ALA A 62 -2.86 10.01 12.01
N ASN A 63 -2.39 10.00 10.76
CA ASN A 63 -1.82 11.18 10.12
C ASN A 63 -2.82 12.34 10.06
N PHE A 64 -4.11 12.05 9.84
CA PHE A 64 -5.16 13.09 9.90
C PHE A 64 -5.26 13.72 11.30
N LEU A 65 -5.33 12.90 12.35
CA LEU A 65 -5.40 13.40 13.74
C LEU A 65 -4.15 14.21 14.13
N ASN A 66 -2.99 13.83 13.59
CA ASN A 66 -1.71 14.52 13.85
C ASN A 66 -1.48 15.75 12.96
N SER A 67 -2.39 16.08 12.02
CA SER A 67 -2.20 17.14 11.02
C SER A 67 -0.96 16.94 10.14
N GLU A 68 -0.62 15.69 9.81
CA GLU A 68 0.51 15.31 8.96
C GLU A 68 0.06 15.07 7.52
N ILE A 69 0.94 15.36 6.55
CA ILE A 69 0.73 15.05 5.12
C ILE A 69 -0.60 15.63 4.61
N VAL A 70 -0.80 16.93 4.82
CA VAL A 70 -2.03 17.62 4.45
C VAL A 70 -2.14 17.85 2.94
N GLY A 71 -3.36 18.04 2.46
CA GLY A 71 -3.63 18.36 1.06
C GLY A 71 -3.51 19.84 0.73
N ASN A 72 -3.67 20.15 -0.55
CA ASN A 72 -3.72 21.51 -1.08
C ASN A 72 -4.88 22.30 -0.45
N PRO A 73 -4.78 23.64 -0.33
CA PRO A 73 -5.89 24.48 0.04
C PRO A 73 -7.09 24.27 -0.88
N THR A 74 -8.30 24.32 -0.32
CA THR A 74 -9.56 24.14 -1.06
C THR A 74 -10.62 25.13 -0.57
N SER A 75 -11.47 25.58 -1.48
CA SER A 75 -12.67 26.35 -1.16
C SER A 75 -13.91 25.46 -0.96
N GLY A 76 -13.77 24.13 -1.07
CA GLY A 76 -14.88 23.20 -0.89
C GLY A 76 -15.36 23.14 0.56
N ALA A 77 -16.67 22.96 0.74
CA ALA A 77 -17.28 22.88 2.07
C ALA A 77 -16.77 21.72 2.96
N TRP A 78 -16.07 20.75 2.36
CA TRP A 78 -15.42 19.61 3.04
C TRP A 78 -13.97 19.88 3.44
N GLY A 79 -13.45 21.10 3.18
CA GLY A 79 -12.11 21.50 3.60
C GLY A 79 -11.96 21.46 5.12
N VAL A 80 -10.86 20.97 5.60
CA VAL A 80 -10.53 20.90 7.03
C VAL A 80 -9.39 21.87 7.33
N VAL A 81 -9.53 22.65 8.40
CA VAL A 81 -8.47 23.50 8.90
C VAL A 81 -7.58 22.68 9.82
N PHE A 82 -6.28 22.67 9.52
CA PHE A 82 -5.26 21.98 10.32
C PHE A 82 -4.45 23.03 11.08
N ASP A 83 -4.90 23.40 12.27
CA ASP A 83 -4.33 24.49 13.09
C ASP A 83 -2.82 24.37 13.34
N ARG A 84 -2.29 23.14 13.27
CA ARG A 84 -0.85 22.88 13.40
C ARG A 84 -0.05 23.24 12.14
N VAL A 85 -0.76 23.47 11.01
CA VAL A 85 -0.13 23.78 9.71
C VAL A 85 -0.40 25.22 9.34
N ASP A 86 -1.67 25.59 9.17
CA ASP A 86 -2.14 26.95 8.92
C ASP A 86 -3.66 27.05 9.11
N LEU A 87 -4.24 28.24 8.88
CA LEU A 87 -5.67 28.50 9.02
C LEU A 87 -6.45 28.32 7.72
N LEU A 88 -5.85 27.78 6.66
CA LEU A 88 -6.52 27.56 5.39
C LEU A 88 -7.27 26.22 5.39
N PRO A 89 -8.52 26.18 4.88
CA PRO A 89 -9.20 24.92 4.62
C PRO A 89 -8.41 24.10 3.57
N ARG A 90 -8.11 22.86 3.86
CA ARG A 90 -7.32 21.96 3.01
C ARG A 90 -8.05 20.66 2.73
N HIS A 91 -7.71 20.01 1.61
CA HIS A 91 -8.18 18.66 1.33
C HIS A 91 -7.68 17.69 2.43
N PRO A 92 -8.57 16.96 3.13
CA PRO A 92 -8.18 15.92 4.09
C PRO A 92 -7.75 14.65 3.34
N VAL A 93 -6.64 14.72 2.62
CA VAL A 93 -6.13 13.63 1.76
C VAL A 93 -5.83 12.36 2.53
N GLN A 94 -5.51 12.49 3.80
CA GLN A 94 -5.30 11.35 4.70
C GLN A 94 -6.59 10.53 4.84
N LEU A 95 -7.76 11.20 4.95
CA LEU A 95 -9.05 10.51 5.00
C LEU A 95 -9.41 9.87 3.65
N TYR A 96 -9.03 10.50 2.53
CA TYR A 96 -9.22 9.91 1.21
C TYR A 96 -8.40 8.63 1.07
N GLU A 97 -7.13 8.65 1.48
CA GLU A 97 -6.28 7.45 1.47
C GLU A 97 -6.79 6.38 2.44
N SER A 98 -7.20 6.76 3.66
CA SER A 98 -7.76 5.83 4.65
C SER A 98 -9.01 5.13 4.10
N ALA A 99 -9.95 5.89 3.54
CA ALA A 99 -11.16 5.35 2.92
C ALA A 99 -10.84 4.44 1.73
N ALA A 100 -9.93 4.86 0.85
CA ALA A 100 -9.49 4.04 -0.29
C ALA A 100 -8.89 2.71 0.18
N TYR A 101 -8.08 2.70 1.24
CA TYR A 101 -7.47 1.48 1.77
C TYR A 101 -8.51 0.54 2.40
N LEU A 102 -9.56 1.08 3.05
CA LEU A 102 -10.69 0.27 3.53
C LEU A 102 -11.50 -0.33 2.36
N VAL A 103 -11.71 0.43 1.28
CA VAL A 103 -12.34 -0.09 0.06
C VAL A 103 -11.50 -1.21 -0.55
N VAL A 104 -10.18 -1.03 -0.63
CA VAL A 104 -9.26 -2.09 -1.08
C VAL A 104 -9.36 -3.32 -0.19
N LEU A 105 -9.38 -3.15 1.14
CA LEU A 105 -9.57 -4.26 2.08
C LEU A 105 -10.85 -5.04 1.80
N MET A 106 -11.97 -4.33 1.57
CA MET A 106 -13.25 -4.97 1.23
C MET A 106 -13.17 -5.71 -0.10
N ALA A 107 -12.53 -5.13 -1.10
CA ALA A 107 -12.31 -5.77 -2.41
C ALA A 107 -11.46 -7.04 -2.27
N LEU A 108 -10.38 -7.01 -1.51
CA LEU A 108 -9.54 -8.18 -1.23
C LEU A 108 -10.33 -9.29 -0.53
N GLN A 109 -11.15 -8.94 0.47
CA GLN A 109 -12.00 -9.90 1.17
C GLN A 109 -13.05 -10.51 0.24
N PHE A 110 -13.65 -9.70 -0.63
CA PHE A 110 -14.62 -10.17 -1.62
C PHE A 110 -13.97 -11.16 -2.59
N VAL A 111 -12.81 -10.84 -3.15
CA VAL A 111 -12.08 -11.72 -4.07
C VAL A 111 -11.64 -13.01 -3.37
N ALA A 112 -11.13 -12.92 -2.13
CA ALA A 112 -10.71 -14.08 -1.37
C ALA A 112 -11.87 -15.07 -1.12
N ARG A 113 -13.09 -14.55 -0.90
CA ARG A 113 -14.28 -15.39 -0.62
C ARG A 113 -14.94 -15.94 -1.88
N ARG A 114 -14.92 -15.20 -3.00
CA ARG A 114 -15.73 -15.52 -4.18
C ARG A 114 -14.98 -16.27 -5.28
N HIS A 115 -13.68 -16.06 -5.42
CA HIS A 115 -12.89 -16.48 -6.58
C HIS A 115 -11.75 -17.45 -6.27
N ASP A 116 -11.86 -18.25 -5.21
CA ASP A 116 -10.74 -19.07 -4.76
C ASP A 116 -9.42 -18.26 -4.64
N GLY A 117 -9.55 -16.98 -4.30
CA GLY A 117 -8.44 -16.02 -4.31
C GLY A 117 -7.26 -16.46 -3.45
N LEU A 118 -7.52 -17.19 -2.36
CA LEU A 118 -6.49 -17.78 -1.51
C LEU A 118 -5.78 -18.99 -2.16
N ARG A 119 -6.39 -19.63 -3.14
CA ARG A 119 -5.75 -20.73 -3.92
C ARG A 119 -4.85 -20.21 -5.02
N ARG A 120 -5.11 -18.99 -5.53
CA ARG A 120 -4.33 -18.35 -6.59
C ARG A 120 -3.22 -17.52 -5.97
N GLN A 121 -2.07 -18.15 -5.77
CA GLN A 121 -0.90 -17.54 -5.13
C GLN A 121 -0.47 -16.27 -5.87
N GLY A 122 -0.38 -15.15 -5.13
CA GLY A 122 0.02 -13.84 -5.64
C GLY A 122 -1.13 -12.98 -6.18
N LEU A 123 -2.37 -13.51 -6.26
CA LEU A 123 -3.52 -12.74 -6.76
C LEU A 123 -3.87 -11.59 -5.81
N LEU A 124 -3.99 -11.87 -4.51
CA LEU A 124 -4.35 -10.83 -3.53
C LEU A 124 -3.21 -9.82 -3.37
N THR A 125 -1.96 -10.26 -3.41
CA THR A 125 -0.78 -9.39 -3.42
C THR A 125 -0.78 -8.49 -4.65
N GLY A 126 -1.05 -9.04 -5.83
CA GLY A 126 -1.15 -8.28 -7.07
C GLY A 126 -2.25 -7.23 -7.02
N LEU A 127 -3.45 -7.60 -6.56
CA LEU A 127 -4.57 -6.67 -6.37
C LEU A 127 -4.24 -5.59 -5.34
N PHE A 128 -3.67 -5.96 -4.20
CA PHE A 128 -3.25 -5.02 -3.16
C PHE A 128 -2.30 -3.96 -3.72
N LEU A 129 -1.22 -4.39 -4.38
CA LEU A 129 -0.22 -3.48 -4.95
C LEU A 129 -0.86 -2.56 -5.99
N THR A 130 -1.62 -3.11 -6.92
CA THR A 130 -2.24 -2.32 -7.99
C THR A 130 -3.23 -1.30 -7.44
N LEU A 131 -4.11 -1.70 -6.53
CA LEU A 131 -5.17 -0.84 -6.01
C LEU A 131 -4.66 0.19 -5.01
N ILE A 132 -3.79 -0.19 -4.07
CA ILE A 132 -3.22 0.75 -3.08
C ILE A 132 -2.36 1.81 -3.78
N PHE A 133 -1.41 1.39 -4.61
CA PHE A 133 -0.51 2.33 -5.28
C PHE A 133 -1.20 3.09 -6.40
N GLY A 134 -2.20 2.51 -7.06
CA GLY A 134 -3.08 3.23 -7.98
C GLY A 134 -3.87 4.33 -7.28
N ALA A 135 -4.53 4.03 -6.14
CA ALA A 135 -5.23 5.02 -5.34
C ALA A 135 -4.28 6.13 -4.85
N ARG A 136 -3.06 5.77 -4.40
CA ARG A 136 -2.04 6.76 -4.01
C ARG A 136 -1.66 7.67 -5.15
N ALA A 137 -1.40 7.13 -6.34
CA ALA A 137 -1.04 7.92 -7.51
C ALA A 137 -2.14 8.94 -7.89
N VAL A 138 -3.41 8.56 -7.74
CA VAL A 138 -4.56 9.45 -7.98
C VAL A 138 -4.67 10.51 -6.88
N ILE A 139 -4.63 10.11 -5.61
CA ILE A 139 -4.82 11.02 -4.46
C ILE A 139 -3.65 12.01 -4.35
N GLU A 140 -2.47 11.66 -4.85
CA GLU A 140 -1.30 12.53 -4.88
C GLU A 140 -1.57 13.87 -5.56
N CYS A 141 -2.50 13.93 -6.52
CA CYS A 141 -2.90 15.18 -7.19
C CYS A 141 -3.46 16.24 -6.23
N TRP A 142 -3.99 15.83 -5.08
CA TRP A 142 -4.54 16.74 -4.06
C TRP A 142 -3.59 17.01 -2.89
N LYS A 143 -2.39 16.40 -2.88
CA LYS A 143 -1.38 16.62 -1.84
C LYS A 143 -0.58 17.88 -2.07
N THR A 144 -0.21 18.53 -0.97
CA THR A 144 0.79 19.59 -1.03
C THR A 144 2.16 18.99 -1.32
N PRO A 145 2.96 19.56 -2.27
CA PRO A 145 4.33 19.14 -2.52
C PRO A 145 5.13 19.11 -1.22
N GLN A 146 5.78 17.98 -0.92
CA GLN A 146 6.52 17.81 0.33
C GLN A 146 7.98 18.30 0.23
N ALA A 147 8.46 18.52 -0.99
CA ALA A 147 9.81 18.97 -1.24
C ALA A 147 9.86 20.08 -2.30
N SER A 148 10.75 21.04 -2.14
CA SER A 148 10.91 22.18 -3.05
C SER A 148 11.31 21.78 -4.47
N TYR A 149 11.92 20.61 -4.66
CA TYR A 149 12.31 20.09 -5.97
C TYR A 149 11.15 19.44 -6.74
N GLU A 150 9.98 19.25 -6.12
CA GLU A 150 8.78 18.74 -6.80
C GLU A 150 8.07 19.82 -7.61
N ALA A 151 8.34 21.10 -7.32
CA ALA A 151 7.77 22.22 -8.04
C ALA A 151 8.31 22.26 -9.50
N GLY A 152 7.44 21.92 -10.46
CA GLY A 152 7.77 21.90 -11.89
C GLY A 152 7.97 20.52 -12.51
N GLN A 153 7.82 19.44 -11.76
CA GLN A 153 7.81 18.09 -12.32
C GLN A 153 6.41 17.68 -12.81
N TRP A 154 6.36 16.94 -13.92
CA TRP A 154 5.12 16.44 -14.52
C TRP A 154 4.39 15.41 -13.62
N LEU A 155 5.15 14.68 -12.80
CA LEU A 155 4.65 13.70 -11.84
C LEU A 155 5.33 13.95 -10.50
N SER A 156 4.57 13.85 -9.40
CA SER A 156 5.13 13.91 -8.05
C SER A 156 6.02 12.69 -7.78
N VAL A 157 6.92 12.81 -6.79
CA VAL A 157 7.75 11.68 -6.34
C VAL A 157 6.87 10.52 -5.87
N GLY A 158 5.72 10.80 -5.23
CA GLY A 158 4.77 9.77 -4.81
C GLY A 158 4.17 9.00 -5.98
N GLN A 159 3.88 9.69 -7.10
CA GLN A 159 3.41 9.05 -8.33
C GLN A 159 4.50 8.19 -8.97
N TRP A 160 5.72 8.71 -9.13
CA TRP A 160 6.85 7.95 -9.66
C TRP A 160 7.14 6.67 -8.87
N LEU A 161 7.11 6.77 -7.54
CA LEU A 161 7.31 5.62 -6.66
C LEU A 161 6.15 4.61 -6.74
N SER A 162 4.95 5.04 -7.14
CA SER A 162 3.80 4.15 -7.25
C SER A 162 3.82 3.29 -8.52
N VAL A 163 4.39 3.80 -9.63
CA VAL A 163 4.42 3.10 -10.93
C VAL A 163 5.00 1.69 -10.86
N PRO A 164 6.21 1.46 -10.31
CA PRO A 164 6.78 0.11 -10.27
C PRO A 164 5.92 -0.89 -9.48
N PHE A 165 5.26 -0.44 -8.41
CA PHE A 165 4.39 -1.30 -7.62
C PHE A 165 3.09 -1.64 -8.35
N VAL A 166 2.51 -0.70 -9.09
CA VAL A 166 1.34 -0.95 -9.95
C VAL A 166 1.69 -1.95 -11.05
N LEU A 167 2.83 -1.79 -11.72
CA LEU A 167 3.29 -2.70 -12.76
C LEU A 167 3.57 -4.10 -12.21
N MET A 168 4.24 -4.20 -11.06
CA MET A 168 4.49 -5.47 -10.39
C MET A 168 3.19 -6.16 -9.98
N GLY A 169 2.24 -5.40 -9.44
CA GLY A 169 0.91 -5.91 -9.08
C GLY A 169 0.16 -6.43 -10.30
N ALA A 170 0.13 -5.68 -11.39
CA ALA A 170 -0.48 -6.09 -12.65
C ALA A 170 0.17 -7.37 -13.22
N ALA A 171 1.49 -7.45 -13.20
CA ALA A 171 2.24 -8.63 -13.64
C ALA A 171 1.90 -9.87 -12.79
N LEU A 172 1.80 -9.73 -11.47
CA LEU A 172 1.36 -10.81 -10.57
C LEU A 172 -0.06 -11.28 -10.93
N ILE A 173 -1.00 -10.37 -11.13
CA ILE A 173 -2.37 -10.72 -11.53
C ILE A 173 -2.36 -11.50 -12.84
N VAL A 174 -1.68 -11.00 -13.87
CA VAL A 174 -1.60 -11.68 -15.18
C VAL A 174 -0.98 -13.07 -15.04
N SER A 175 0.08 -13.22 -14.25
CA SER A 175 0.76 -14.52 -14.05
C SER A 175 -0.16 -15.57 -13.43
N THR A 176 -1.06 -15.18 -12.51
CA THR A 176 -2.00 -16.12 -11.86
C THR A 176 -3.03 -16.68 -12.82
N PHE A 177 -3.42 -15.91 -13.85
CA PHE A 177 -4.37 -16.37 -14.87
C PHE A 177 -3.67 -17.16 -16.00
N SER A 178 -2.45 -16.79 -16.38
CA SER A 178 -1.67 -17.49 -17.40
C SER A 178 -1.20 -18.89 -16.98
N GLY A 179 -0.88 -19.07 -15.69
CA GLY A 179 -0.50 -20.38 -15.13
C GLY A 179 -1.66 -21.38 -15.14
N SER A 180 -2.88 -20.93 -14.91
CA SER A 180 -4.09 -21.77 -14.92
C SER A 180 -4.44 -22.28 -16.33
N ALA A 181 -4.13 -21.50 -17.38
CA ALA A 181 -4.36 -21.91 -18.76
C ALA A 181 -3.43 -23.04 -19.23
N ARG A 182 -2.18 -23.07 -18.72
CA ARG A 182 -1.21 -24.10 -19.08
C ARG A 182 -1.50 -25.46 -18.44
N SER A 183 -2.02 -25.51 -17.22
CA SER A 183 -2.39 -26.76 -16.57
C SER A 183 -3.65 -27.40 -17.16
N GLY A 184 -4.57 -26.61 -17.74
CA GLY A 184 -5.75 -27.13 -18.45
C GLY A 184 -5.42 -27.80 -19.79
N LEU A 185 -4.40 -27.32 -20.50
CA LEU A 185 -4.00 -27.90 -21.82
C LEU A 185 -3.23 -29.20 -21.69
N SER A 186 -2.53 -29.44 -20.56
CA SER A 186 -1.77 -30.68 -20.36
C SER A 186 -2.67 -31.89 -20.05
N LEU A 187 -3.91 -31.69 -19.61
CA LEU A 187 -4.86 -32.78 -19.34
C LEU A 187 -5.62 -33.25 -20.58
N ILE A 188 -5.61 -32.50 -21.68
CA ILE A 188 -6.29 -32.85 -22.93
C ILE A 188 -5.42 -33.77 -23.83
N HIS A 189 -4.13 -33.88 -23.55
CA HIS A 189 -3.20 -34.67 -24.35
C HIS A 189 -2.93 -36.09 -23.82
N ILE A 190 -3.70 -36.57 -22.82
CA ILE A 190 -3.55 -37.91 -22.22
C ILE A 190 -4.84 -38.72 -22.34
N SER A 191 -5.67 -38.43 -23.31
CA SER A 191 -6.85 -39.28 -23.66
C SER A 191 -6.77 -39.80 -25.07
#